data_7e20f56fcad4d03a8abbf5fa07f87478
#
_entry.id   7e20f56fcad4d03a8abbf5fa07f87478
#
_cell.length_a   1.000
_cell.length_b   1.000
_cell.length_c   1.000
_cell.angle_alpha   90.00
_cell.angle_beta   90.00
_cell.angle_gamma   90.00
#
_symmetry.space_group_name_H-M   'P 1'
#
loop_
_entity.id
_entity.type
_entity.pdbx_description
1 polymer ?
#
loop_
_entity_poly.entity_id
_entity_poly.type
_entity_poly.pdbx_seq_one_letter_code
_entity_poly.pdbx_strand_id
1 'polypeptide(L)'
;EASFIQSVLKKIQPHWKAPTGPDAELLKSNLLIRLNKDGSVASVSVQSQTGTTDSNQNLKPIHAERAIKAVQRAGRFDLPPELYDIWQTLGPITFDKKL
;
A
#
# COMPACT_ATOMS: atom_id res chain seq x y z
N GLU A 1 1.03 6.69 14.17
CA GLU A 1 2.36 6.38 14.67
C GLU A 1 3.24 5.75 13.61
N ALA A 2 4.46 6.26 13.52
CA ALA A 2 5.42 5.74 12.55
C ALA A 2 5.71 4.25 12.80
N SER A 3 5.73 3.82 14.04
CA SER A 3 6.01 2.43 14.40
C SER A 3 4.95 1.46 13.86
N PHE A 4 3.69 1.87 13.86
CA PHE A 4 2.62 1.04 13.31
C PHE A 4 2.78 0.92 11.79
N ILE A 5 3.08 2.04 11.13
CA ILE A 5 3.28 2.04 9.69
C ILE A 5 4.47 1.16 9.32
N GLN A 6 5.56 1.23 10.07
CA GLN A 6 6.74 0.40 9.81
C GLN A 6 6.42 -1.09 9.93
N SER A 7 5.66 -1.47 10.96
CA SER A 7 5.25 -2.87 11.13
C SER A 7 4.39 -3.35 9.97
N VAL A 8 3.48 -2.51 9.53
CA VAL A 8 2.58 -2.81 8.41
C VAL A 8 3.39 -2.95 7.11
N LEU A 9 4.30 -2.01 6.86
CA LEU A 9 5.13 -2.05 5.65
C LEU A 9 5.99 -3.29 5.60
N LYS A 10 6.54 -3.72 6.72
CA LYS A 10 7.35 -4.92 6.78
C LYS A 10 6.59 -6.15 6.32
N LYS A 11 5.31 -6.23 6.64
CA LYS A 11 4.46 -7.35 6.22
C LYS A 11 4.05 -7.25 4.76
N ILE A 12 3.92 -6.05 4.25
CA ILE A 12 3.49 -5.82 2.86
C ILE A 12 4.64 -6.03 1.88
N GLN A 13 5.86 -5.64 2.25
CA GLN A 13 7.01 -5.67 1.35
C GLN A 13 7.21 -7.00 0.59
N PRO A 14 7.13 -8.17 1.25
CA PRO A 14 7.35 -9.43 0.52
C PRO A 14 6.35 -9.68 -0.60
N HIS A 15 5.20 -9.03 -0.55
CA HIS A 15 4.13 -9.22 -1.53
C HIS A 15 4.11 -8.13 -2.60
N TRP A 16 4.90 -7.06 -2.42
CA TRP A 16 4.93 -5.96 -3.37
C TRP A 16 5.82 -6.28 -4.54
N LYS A 17 5.23 -6.29 -5.72
CA LYS A 17 5.94 -6.54 -6.97
C LYS A 17 5.67 -5.38 -7.92
N ALA A 18 6.57 -4.40 -7.90
CA ALA A 18 6.44 -3.24 -8.77
C ALA A 18 6.49 -3.69 -10.23
N PRO A 19 5.61 -3.15 -11.08
CA PRO A 19 5.66 -3.46 -12.50
C PRO A 19 6.96 -2.94 -13.12
N THR A 20 7.38 -3.57 -14.22
CA THR A 20 8.56 -3.16 -14.96
C THR A 20 8.13 -2.61 -16.32
N GLY A 21 8.97 -1.74 -16.88
CA GLY A 21 8.69 -1.13 -18.16
C GLY A 21 9.21 0.29 -18.22
N PRO A 22 8.95 1.02 -19.35
CA PRO A 22 9.45 2.38 -19.51
C PRO A 22 8.90 3.29 -18.42
N ASP A 23 9.80 3.98 -17.71
CA ASP A 23 9.47 4.92 -16.63
C ASP A 23 8.67 4.30 -15.49
N ALA A 24 8.64 2.96 -15.39
CA ALA A 24 7.89 2.29 -14.32
C ALA A 24 8.37 2.71 -12.93
N GLU A 25 9.66 2.98 -12.80
CA GLU A 25 10.25 3.36 -11.52
C GLU A 25 9.77 4.73 -11.03
N LEU A 26 9.18 5.56 -11.89
CA LEU A 26 8.67 6.87 -11.51
C LEU A 26 7.27 6.81 -10.91
N LEU A 27 6.54 5.71 -11.12
CA LEU A 27 5.17 5.58 -10.64
C LEU A 27 5.13 5.39 -9.13
N LYS A 28 4.19 6.08 -8.52
CA LYS A 28 3.88 5.94 -7.10
C LYS A 28 2.38 5.84 -6.93
N SER A 29 1.93 4.88 -6.13
CA SER A 29 0.53 4.75 -5.75
C SER A 29 0.41 5.00 -4.26
N ASN A 30 -0.45 5.95 -3.90
CA ASN A 30 -0.69 6.29 -2.50
C ASN A 30 -2.00 5.65 -2.08
N LEU A 31 -1.92 4.72 -1.13
CA LEU A 31 -3.07 3.92 -0.71
C LEU A 31 -3.48 4.27 0.70
N LEU A 32 -4.79 4.25 0.92
CA LEU A 32 -5.38 4.34 2.25
C LEU A 32 -5.89 2.96 2.64
N ILE A 33 -5.47 2.49 3.79
CA ILE A 33 -5.82 1.17 4.30
C ILE A 33 -6.70 1.32 5.52
N ARG A 34 -7.86 0.66 5.51
CA ARG A 34 -8.74 0.61 6.67
C ARG A 34 -8.72 -0.80 7.21
N LEU A 35 -8.58 -0.91 8.53
CA LEU A 35 -8.42 -2.18 9.20
C LEU A 35 -9.59 -2.44 10.15
N ASN A 36 -9.92 -3.72 10.30
CA ASN A 36 -10.85 -4.17 11.32
C ASN A 36 -10.13 -4.27 12.66
N LYS A 37 -10.89 -4.44 13.71
CA LYS A 37 -10.35 -4.47 15.08
C LYS A 37 -9.37 -5.61 15.31
N ASP A 38 -9.51 -6.69 14.55
CA ASP A 38 -8.60 -7.84 14.65
C ASP A 38 -7.34 -7.68 13.80
N GLY A 39 -7.19 -6.53 13.14
CA GLY A 39 -6.03 -6.26 12.29
C GLY A 39 -6.18 -6.73 10.86
N SER A 40 -7.30 -7.34 10.49
CA SER A 40 -7.53 -7.73 9.10
C SER A 40 -7.91 -6.51 8.26
N VAL A 41 -7.70 -6.63 6.94
CA VAL A 41 -7.95 -5.53 6.02
C VAL A 41 -9.45 -5.39 5.77
N ALA A 42 -10.02 -4.24 6.13
CA ALA A 42 -11.42 -3.95 5.84
C ALA A 42 -11.57 -3.40 4.43
N SER A 43 -10.71 -2.47 4.04
CA SER A 43 -10.73 -1.92 2.68
C SER A 43 -9.37 -1.29 2.35
N VAL A 44 -9.09 -1.21 1.05
CA VAL A 44 -7.91 -0.54 0.51
C VAL A 44 -8.39 0.33 -0.64
N SER A 45 -8.00 1.60 -0.63
CA SER A 45 -8.35 2.51 -1.71
C SER A 45 -7.14 3.29 -2.18
N VAL A 46 -7.11 3.59 -3.48
CA VAL A 46 -6.06 4.42 -4.06
C VAL A 46 -6.47 5.87 -3.89
N GLN A 47 -5.68 6.62 -3.14
CA GLN A 47 -5.92 8.05 -2.94
C GLN A 47 -5.45 8.85 -4.14
N SER A 48 -4.28 8.52 -4.65
CA SER A 48 -3.69 9.22 -5.78
C SER A 48 -2.57 8.39 -6.37
N GLN A 49 -2.19 8.73 -7.60
CA GLN A 49 -1.00 8.18 -8.25
C GLN A 49 -0.20 9.33 -8.82
N THR A 50 1.11 9.28 -8.66
CA THR A 50 2.02 10.32 -9.14
C THR A 50 3.13 9.69 -9.97
N GLY A 51 3.94 10.54 -10.61
CA GLY A 51 5.05 10.09 -11.43
C GLY A 51 4.64 9.58 -12.80
N THR A 52 3.44 9.95 -13.26
CA THR A 52 2.94 9.50 -14.56
C THR A 52 3.63 10.23 -15.70
N THR A 53 4.03 9.49 -16.72
CA THR A 53 4.59 10.02 -17.97
C THR A 53 3.83 9.38 -19.14
N ASP A 54 4.08 9.91 -20.35
CA ASP A 54 3.50 9.29 -21.55
C ASP A 54 3.94 7.83 -21.71
N SER A 55 5.13 7.52 -21.24
CA SER A 55 5.69 6.17 -21.39
C SER A 55 5.12 5.18 -20.40
N ASN A 56 4.69 5.62 -19.22
CA ASN A 56 4.26 4.71 -18.15
C ASN A 56 2.77 4.77 -17.83
N GLN A 57 2.01 5.64 -18.49
CA GLN A 57 0.59 5.79 -18.15
C GLN A 57 -0.20 4.49 -18.29
N ASN A 58 0.23 3.62 -19.20
CA ASN A 58 -0.39 2.31 -19.39
C ASN A 58 -0.17 1.38 -18.19
N LEU A 59 0.83 1.67 -17.38
CA LEU A 59 1.17 0.88 -16.20
C LEU A 59 0.43 1.33 -14.94
N LYS A 60 -0.27 2.47 -14.99
CA LYS A 60 -0.98 2.98 -13.82
C LYS A 60 -1.97 1.98 -13.22
N PRO A 61 -2.87 1.38 -14.02
CA PRO A 61 -3.83 0.44 -13.44
C PRO A 61 -3.17 -0.76 -12.80
N ILE A 62 -2.13 -1.32 -13.44
CA ILE A 62 -1.47 -2.50 -12.90
C ILE A 62 -0.64 -2.15 -11.66
N HIS A 63 -0.07 -0.94 -11.62
CA HIS A 63 0.66 -0.48 -10.44
C HIS A 63 -0.28 -0.42 -9.23
N ALA A 64 -1.44 0.19 -9.40
CA ALA A 64 -2.44 0.29 -8.35
C ALA A 64 -2.95 -1.10 -7.93
N GLU A 65 -3.23 -1.96 -8.91
CA GLU A 65 -3.73 -3.30 -8.62
C GLU A 65 -2.73 -4.12 -7.82
N ARG A 66 -1.45 -4.05 -8.18
CA ARG A 66 -0.42 -4.79 -7.47
C ARG A 66 -0.22 -4.27 -6.05
N ALA A 67 -0.36 -2.96 -5.84
CA ALA A 67 -0.29 -2.37 -4.52
C ALA A 67 -1.45 -2.87 -3.65
N ILE A 68 -2.66 -2.86 -4.19
CA ILE A 68 -3.84 -3.35 -3.47
C ILE A 68 -3.67 -4.83 -3.12
N LYS A 69 -3.21 -5.63 -4.08
CA LYS A 69 -3.00 -7.06 -3.85
C LYS A 69 -1.93 -7.32 -2.80
N ALA A 70 -0.87 -6.51 -2.77
CA ALA A 70 0.18 -6.67 -1.76
C ALA A 70 -0.39 -6.49 -0.36
N VAL A 71 -1.24 -5.50 -0.17
CA VAL A 71 -1.90 -5.28 1.12
C VAL A 71 -2.81 -6.46 1.47
N GLN A 72 -3.61 -6.90 0.51
CA GLN A 72 -4.54 -8.01 0.73
C GLN A 72 -3.82 -9.31 1.05
N ARG A 73 -2.69 -9.57 0.40
CA ARG A 73 -1.91 -10.78 0.63
C ARG A 73 -1.19 -10.78 1.97
N ALA A 74 -0.83 -9.59 2.47
CA ALA A 74 -0.31 -9.48 3.83
C ALA A 74 -1.33 -9.94 4.84
N GLY A 75 -2.61 -9.77 4.51
CA GLY A 75 -3.72 -10.38 5.21
C GLY A 75 -4.08 -9.68 6.49
N ARG A 76 -3.35 -9.96 7.55
CA ARG A 76 -3.69 -9.49 8.87
C ARG A 76 -2.47 -8.93 9.56
N PHE A 77 -2.64 -7.79 10.22
CA PHE A 77 -1.55 -7.13 10.91
C PHE A 77 -1.72 -7.28 12.42
N ASP A 78 -0.60 -7.57 13.09
CA ASP A 78 -0.61 -7.79 14.53
C ASP A 78 -0.40 -6.45 15.23
N LEU A 79 -1.51 -5.79 15.55
CA LEU A 79 -1.49 -4.46 16.14
C LEU A 79 -2.26 -4.48 17.47
N PRO A 80 -1.88 -3.63 18.43
CA PRO A 80 -2.51 -3.64 19.75
C PRO A 80 -3.98 -3.21 19.69
N PRO A 81 -4.93 -4.09 20.08
CA PRO A 81 -6.37 -3.77 19.96
C PRO A 81 -6.78 -2.55 20.76
N GLU A 82 -6.11 -2.29 21.87
CA GLU A 82 -6.42 -1.16 22.72
C GLU A 82 -6.11 0.19 22.07
N LEU A 83 -5.32 0.19 20.99
CA LEU A 83 -4.97 1.39 20.25
C LEU A 83 -5.65 1.46 18.90
N TYR A 84 -6.73 0.72 18.72
CA TYR A 84 -7.43 0.62 17.43
C TYR A 84 -7.77 2.00 16.84
N ASP A 85 -8.18 2.95 17.67
CA ASP A 85 -8.53 4.29 17.20
C ASP A 85 -7.37 4.97 16.47
N ILE A 86 -6.13 4.59 16.82
CA ILE A 86 -4.93 5.16 16.20
C ILE A 86 -4.63 4.53 14.87
N TRP A 87 -4.78 3.18 14.76
CA TRP A 87 -4.35 2.48 13.55
C TRP A 87 -5.50 1.97 12.68
N GLN A 88 -6.76 2.27 13.01
CA GLN A 88 -7.90 1.80 12.21
C GLN A 88 -7.85 2.28 10.76
N THR A 89 -7.25 3.42 10.52
CA THR A 89 -7.02 3.94 9.18
C THR A 89 -5.56 4.33 9.07
N LEU A 90 -4.87 3.72 8.12
CA LEU A 90 -3.44 3.96 7.90
C LEU A 90 -3.22 4.56 6.52
N GLY A 91 -2.34 5.55 6.48
CA GLY A 91 -1.93 6.11 5.22
C GLY A 91 -2.11 7.61 5.14
N PRO A 92 -1.88 8.17 3.95
CA PRO A 92 -1.56 7.39 2.73
C PRO A 92 -0.20 6.69 2.85
N ILE A 93 -0.15 5.47 2.34
CA ILE A 93 1.09 4.71 2.25
C ILE A 93 1.51 4.69 0.79
N THR A 94 2.75 5.11 0.53
CA THR A 94 3.26 5.22 -0.84
C THR A 94 3.92 3.92 -1.28
N PHE A 95 3.42 3.39 -2.39
CA PHE A 95 4.02 2.23 -3.04
C PHE A 95 4.82 2.70 -4.24
N ASP A 96 6.12 2.47 -4.20
CA ASP A 96 7.02 2.82 -5.28
C ASP A 96 8.10 1.75 -5.41
N LYS A 97 9.06 1.97 -6.31
CA LYS A 97 10.12 1.00 -6.57
C LYS A 97 10.93 0.69 -5.31
N LYS A 98 11.03 1.64 -4.38
CA LYS A 98 11.88 1.48 -3.20
C LYS A 98 11.19 0.78 -2.04
N LEU A 99 9.89 0.57 -2.13
CA LEU A 99 9.19 -0.11 -1.08
C LEU A 99 9.65 -1.58 -1.05
#